data_e3434144d90200346520de2795748b51
#
_entry.id   e3434144d90200346520de2795748b51
#
_cell.length_a   1.000
_cell.length_b   1.000
_cell.length_c   1.000
_cell.angle_alpha   90.00
_cell.angle_beta   90.00
_cell.angle_gamma   90.00
#
_symmetry.space_group_name_H-M   'P 1'
#
loop_
_entity.id
_entity.type
_entity.pdbx_description
1 polymer ?
#
loop_
_entity_poly.entity_id
_entity_poly.type
_entity_poly.pdbx_seq_one_letter_code
_entity_poly.pdbx_strand_id
1 'polypeptide(L)'
;MSHITIANDELRKQFQYYERFGLHVANGNSFGLGAAQAAYEHGEDWYQALLSYLKENLDYLDGALKARVPQVKLVYPEATYIPILDMQALGMEPEALKHFVWDEVGAALNAGTTFGPGGERFMRINVATQRKNLELFIEKLARALEARK
;
A
#
# COMPACT_ATOMS: atom_id res chain seq x y z
N MET A 1 0.34 -4.61 16.76
CA MET A 1 -0.75 -5.18 17.58
C MET A 1 -1.98 -5.30 16.69
N SER A 2 -2.77 -6.36 16.85
CA SER A 2 -4.01 -6.56 16.07
C SER A 2 -5.19 -6.68 17.01
N HIS A 3 -6.36 -6.20 16.58
CA HIS A 3 -7.62 -6.38 17.27
C HIS A 3 -8.44 -7.42 16.53
N ILE A 4 -8.92 -8.43 17.26
CA ILE A 4 -9.75 -9.50 16.71
C ILE A 4 -11.10 -9.46 17.41
N THR A 5 -12.16 -9.16 16.65
CA THR A 5 -13.52 -9.09 17.16
C THR A 5 -14.31 -10.29 16.66
N ILE A 6 -14.78 -11.12 17.58
CA ILE A 6 -15.61 -12.29 17.30
C ILE A 6 -16.90 -12.16 18.09
N ALA A 7 -18.00 -11.85 17.41
CA ALA A 7 -19.32 -11.65 18.04
C ALA A 7 -19.92 -12.94 18.59
N ASN A 8 -19.69 -14.07 17.93
CA ASN A 8 -20.18 -15.37 18.38
C ASN A 8 -19.34 -15.90 19.55
N ASP A 9 -19.98 -16.13 20.70
CA ASP A 9 -19.32 -16.54 21.94
C ASP A 9 -18.61 -17.89 21.83
N GLU A 10 -19.21 -18.84 21.12
CA GLU A 10 -18.65 -20.18 20.99
C GLU A 10 -17.41 -20.16 20.10
N LEU A 11 -17.47 -19.48 18.97
CA LEU A 11 -16.31 -19.28 18.10
C LEU A 11 -15.19 -18.50 18.80
N ARG A 12 -15.55 -17.50 19.61
CA ARG A 12 -14.58 -16.73 20.39
C ARG A 12 -13.85 -17.61 21.41
N LYS A 13 -14.57 -18.50 22.13
CA LYS A 13 -13.97 -19.45 23.05
C LYS A 13 -13.03 -20.43 22.34
N GLN A 14 -13.45 -20.97 21.19
CA GLN A 14 -12.62 -21.86 20.39
C GLN A 14 -11.35 -21.17 19.90
N PHE A 15 -11.46 -19.93 19.39
CA PHE A 15 -10.33 -19.12 18.96
C PHE A 15 -9.34 -18.87 20.11
N GLN A 16 -9.84 -18.42 21.28
CA GLN A 16 -9.02 -18.16 22.47
C GLN A 16 -8.34 -19.43 22.99
N TYR A 17 -9.02 -20.56 22.94
CA TYR A 17 -8.44 -21.85 23.31
C TYR A 17 -7.29 -22.21 22.35
N TYR A 18 -7.50 -22.09 21.05
CA TYR A 18 -6.49 -22.41 20.05
C TYR A 18 -5.27 -21.45 20.11
N GLU A 19 -5.54 -20.16 20.28
CA GLU A 19 -4.48 -19.14 20.45
C GLU A 19 -3.60 -19.47 21.68
N ARG A 20 -4.24 -19.83 22.80
CA ARG A 20 -3.54 -20.11 24.05
C ARG A 20 -2.80 -21.44 24.07
N PHE A 21 -3.44 -22.49 23.63
CA PHE A 21 -2.95 -23.87 23.77
C PHE A 21 -2.42 -24.49 22.47
N GLY A 22 -2.85 -23.99 21.31
CA GLY A 22 -2.33 -24.42 20.01
C GLY A 22 -1.12 -23.61 19.56
N LEU A 23 -1.26 -22.28 19.53
CA LEU A 23 -0.23 -21.39 19.04
C LEU A 23 0.72 -20.84 20.13
N HIS A 24 0.32 -20.90 21.42
CA HIS A 24 1.04 -20.34 22.56
C HIS A 24 1.38 -18.84 22.44
N VAL A 25 0.52 -18.04 21.80
CA VAL A 25 0.72 -16.61 21.50
C VAL A 25 -0.23 -15.69 22.28
N ALA A 26 -1.00 -16.21 23.22
CA ALA A 26 -2.01 -15.45 23.96
C ALA A 26 -1.44 -14.34 24.87
N ASN A 27 -0.13 -14.34 25.15
CA ASN A 27 0.50 -13.31 25.96
C ASN A 27 0.95 -12.16 25.05
N GLY A 28 0.17 -11.08 25.05
CA GLY A 28 0.49 -9.88 24.28
C GLY A 28 1.83 -9.25 24.69
N ASN A 29 2.38 -8.44 23.80
CA ASN A 29 3.55 -7.62 24.09
C ASN A 29 3.16 -6.44 25.00
N SER A 30 3.69 -6.39 26.21
CA SER A 30 3.40 -5.34 27.21
C SER A 30 3.75 -3.94 26.70
N PHE A 31 4.87 -3.78 25.99
CA PHE A 31 5.24 -2.51 25.34
C PHE A 31 4.25 -2.13 24.25
N GLY A 32 3.76 -3.10 23.47
CA GLY A 32 2.77 -2.89 22.44
C GLY A 32 1.42 -2.42 23.00
N LEU A 33 1.01 -2.89 24.18
CA LEU A 33 -0.21 -2.42 24.84
C LEU A 33 -0.07 -0.96 25.28
N GLY A 34 1.02 -0.63 26.00
CA GLY A 34 1.27 0.75 26.42
C GLY A 34 1.44 1.72 25.27
N ALA A 35 2.14 1.31 24.20
CA ALA A 35 2.29 2.12 22.99
C ALA A 35 0.95 2.36 22.28
N ALA A 36 0.08 1.33 22.19
CA ALA A 36 -1.24 1.49 21.60
C ALA A 36 -2.11 2.44 22.43
N GLN A 37 -2.12 2.30 23.75
CA GLN A 37 -2.86 3.19 24.63
C GLN A 37 -2.38 4.64 24.46
N ALA A 38 -1.08 4.88 24.54
CA ALA A 38 -0.51 6.21 24.37
C ALA A 38 -0.83 6.83 22.98
N ALA A 39 -0.80 6.03 21.92
CA ALA A 39 -1.16 6.48 20.59
C ALA A 39 -2.63 6.93 20.50
N TYR A 40 -3.55 6.19 21.10
CA TYR A 40 -4.98 6.58 21.13
C TYR A 40 -5.27 7.76 22.05
N GLU A 41 -4.55 7.91 23.16
CA GLU A 41 -4.77 9.00 24.12
C GLU A 41 -4.11 10.31 23.70
N HIS A 42 -2.98 10.26 22.99
CA HIS A 42 -2.13 11.42 22.74
C HIS A 42 -1.68 11.60 21.29
N GLY A 43 -2.08 10.71 20.37
CA GLY A 43 -1.58 10.66 19.01
C GLY A 43 -2.37 11.50 17.99
N GLU A 44 -3.45 12.19 18.38
CA GLU A 44 -4.39 12.82 17.43
C GLU A 44 -3.72 13.86 16.54
N ASP A 45 -2.94 14.77 17.08
CA ASP A 45 -2.28 15.84 16.30
C ASP A 45 -1.32 15.24 15.25
N TRP A 46 -0.54 14.24 15.65
CA TRP A 46 0.34 13.53 14.73
C TRP A 46 -0.45 12.79 13.64
N TYR A 47 -1.55 12.16 14.02
CA TYR A 47 -2.41 11.44 13.09
C TYR A 47 -3.03 12.37 12.04
N GLN A 48 -3.53 13.53 12.43
CA GLN A 48 -4.09 14.53 11.52
C GLN A 48 -3.01 15.10 10.57
N ALA A 49 -1.81 15.35 11.07
CA ALA A 49 -0.68 15.75 10.24
C ALA A 49 -0.29 14.67 9.23
N LEU A 50 -0.29 13.40 9.66
CA LEU A 50 -0.03 12.26 8.77
C LEU A 50 -1.09 12.14 7.66
N LEU A 51 -2.38 12.26 8.00
CA LEU A 51 -3.47 12.20 7.01
C LEU A 51 -3.33 13.29 5.95
N SER A 52 -3.01 14.52 6.37
CA SER A 52 -2.77 15.63 5.45
C SER A 52 -1.59 15.33 4.51
N TYR A 53 -0.48 14.85 5.06
CA TYR A 53 0.71 14.48 4.28
C TYR A 53 0.44 13.36 3.26
N LEU A 54 -0.29 12.31 3.67
CA LEU A 54 -0.67 11.21 2.80
C LEU A 54 -1.60 11.67 1.67
N LYS A 55 -2.57 12.53 1.99
CA LYS A 55 -3.45 13.12 0.98
C LYS A 55 -2.65 13.94 -0.03
N GLU A 56 -1.75 14.79 0.42
CA GLU A 56 -0.88 15.57 -0.47
C GLU A 56 -0.01 14.68 -1.37
N ASN A 57 0.48 13.55 -0.86
CA ASN A 57 1.24 12.58 -1.65
C ASN A 57 0.38 11.91 -2.70
N LEU A 58 -0.87 11.55 -2.39
CA LEU A 58 -1.83 11.00 -3.34
C LEU A 58 -2.17 12.02 -4.44
N ASP A 59 -2.50 13.25 -4.06
CA ASP A 59 -2.84 14.33 -5.00
C ASP A 59 -1.65 14.65 -5.94
N TYR A 60 -0.44 14.68 -5.38
CA TYR A 60 0.78 14.86 -6.17
C TYR A 60 0.96 13.72 -7.17
N LEU A 61 0.86 12.47 -6.72
CA LEU A 61 1.07 11.30 -7.58
C LEU A 61 0.05 11.28 -8.73
N ASP A 62 -1.23 11.52 -8.43
CA ASP A 62 -2.30 11.59 -9.43
C ASP A 62 -2.04 12.71 -10.46
N GLY A 63 -1.72 13.92 -9.98
CA GLY A 63 -1.42 15.05 -10.85
C GLY A 63 -0.18 14.83 -11.72
N ALA A 64 0.89 14.28 -11.15
CA ALA A 64 2.13 14.01 -11.86
C ALA A 64 1.98 12.89 -12.91
N LEU A 65 1.21 11.85 -12.62
CA LEU A 65 0.88 10.81 -13.59
C LEU A 65 0.09 11.39 -14.77
N LYS A 66 -0.97 12.16 -14.50
CA LYS A 66 -1.76 12.82 -15.56
C LYS A 66 -0.94 13.73 -16.46
N ALA A 67 0.00 14.46 -15.87
CA ALA A 67 0.82 15.42 -16.61
C ALA A 67 1.96 14.76 -17.41
N ARG A 68 2.59 13.73 -16.88
CA ARG A 68 3.84 13.18 -17.44
C ARG A 68 3.69 11.78 -18.01
N VAL A 69 2.76 10.98 -17.54
CA VAL A 69 2.57 9.56 -17.90
C VAL A 69 1.08 9.22 -17.97
N PRO A 70 0.30 9.86 -18.86
CA PRO A 70 -1.17 9.74 -18.90
C PRO A 70 -1.68 8.31 -19.21
N GLN A 71 -0.79 7.41 -19.67
CA GLN A 71 -1.10 5.99 -19.89
C GLN A 71 -1.21 5.20 -18.58
N VAL A 72 -0.65 5.72 -17.47
CA VAL A 72 -0.74 5.12 -16.14
C VAL A 72 -1.71 5.94 -15.30
N LYS A 73 -2.73 5.29 -14.77
CA LYS A 73 -3.76 5.96 -13.97
C LYS A 73 -3.67 5.54 -12.52
N LEU A 74 -3.84 6.50 -11.62
CA LEU A 74 -4.02 6.21 -10.21
C LEU A 74 -5.48 5.81 -9.98
N VAL A 75 -5.72 4.62 -9.41
CA VAL A 75 -6.98 4.29 -8.78
C VAL A 75 -6.95 4.95 -7.40
N TYR A 76 -7.59 6.14 -7.30
CA TYR A 76 -7.54 6.96 -6.09
C TYR A 76 -8.28 6.23 -4.96
N PRO A 77 -7.62 5.94 -3.82
CA PRO A 77 -8.22 5.15 -2.76
C PRO A 77 -9.16 6.00 -1.89
N GLU A 78 -10.26 5.41 -1.43
CA GLU A 78 -11.13 6.03 -0.43
C GLU A 78 -10.51 6.00 0.97
N ALA A 79 -9.56 5.10 1.20
CA ALA A 79 -8.84 4.92 2.46
C ALA A 79 -7.45 4.34 2.22
N THR A 80 -6.61 4.41 3.22
CA THR A 80 -5.24 3.91 3.26
C THR A 80 -4.24 4.72 2.41
N TYR A 81 -3.03 4.22 2.34
CA TYR A 81 -1.88 4.87 1.68
C TYR A 81 -1.21 3.93 0.65
N ILE A 82 -1.94 2.92 0.18
CA ILE A 82 -1.43 1.90 -0.75
C ILE A 82 -2.30 1.79 -2.00
N PRO A 83 -2.39 2.87 -2.80
CA PRO A 83 -3.20 2.90 -4.01
C PRO A 83 -2.69 1.93 -5.08
N ILE A 84 -3.56 1.71 -6.06
CA ILE A 84 -3.29 0.89 -7.24
C ILE A 84 -2.99 1.80 -8.44
N LEU A 85 -2.01 1.43 -9.22
CA LEU A 85 -1.72 2.00 -10.54
C LEU A 85 -2.33 1.08 -11.60
N ASP A 86 -3.23 1.61 -12.39
CA ASP A 86 -3.75 0.99 -13.60
C ASP A 86 -2.76 1.24 -14.75
N MET A 87 -2.13 0.18 -15.22
CA MET A 87 -1.15 0.18 -16.30
C MET A 87 -1.64 -0.56 -17.56
N GLN A 88 -2.94 -0.83 -17.68
CA GLN A 88 -3.53 -1.59 -18.79
C GLN A 88 -3.21 -0.95 -20.16
N ALA A 89 -3.20 0.39 -20.22
CA ALA A 89 -2.92 1.12 -21.46
C ALA A 89 -1.48 0.94 -21.99
N LEU A 90 -0.56 0.39 -21.19
CA LEU A 90 0.79 0.04 -21.66
C LEU A 90 0.80 -1.21 -22.54
N GLY A 91 -0.26 -2.03 -22.54
CA GLY A 91 -0.38 -3.23 -23.37
C GLY A 91 0.61 -4.34 -23.05
N MET A 92 1.28 -4.28 -21.90
CA MET A 92 2.30 -5.27 -21.49
C MET A 92 1.64 -6.48 -20.85
N GLU A 93 2.20 -7.67 -21.14
CA GLU A 93 1.85 -8.89 -20.41
C GLU A 93 2.35 -8.84 -18.96
N PRO A 94 1.74 -9.58 -18.00
CA PRO A 94 2.01 -9.42 -16.57
C PRO A 94 3.48 -9.54 -16.18
N GLU A 95 4.20 -10.53 -16.70
CA GLU A 95 5.63 -10.70 -16.39
C GLU A 95 6.48 -9.59 -17.04
N ALA A 96 6.14 -9.16 -18.25
CA ALA A 96 6.82 -8.04 -18.90
C ALA A 96 6.58 -6.72 -18.16
N LEU A 97 5.37 -6.49 -17.65
CA LEU A 97 5.04 -5.32 -16.84
C LEU A 97 5.83 -5.31 -15.53
N LYS A 98 5.93 -6.46 -14.87
CA LYS A 98 6.70 -6.62 -13.64
C LYS A 98 8.19 -6.33 -13.88
N HIS A 99 8.77 -6.94 -14.93
CA HIS A 99 10.16 -6.68 -15.34
C HIS A 99 10.39 -5.21 -15.66
N PHE A 100 9.49 -4.58 -16.44
CA PHE A 100 9.56 -3.17 -16.76
C PHE A 100 9.59 -2.30 -15.49
N VAL A 101 8.67 -2.53 -14.56
CA VAL A 101 8.58 -1.72 -13.33
C VAL A 101 9.75 -1.97 -12.40
N TRP A 102 10.19 -3.23 -12.23
CA TRP A 102 11.23 -3.57 -11.27
C TRP A 102 12.63 -3.26 -11.80
N ASP A 103 12.93 -3.64 -13.03
CA ASP A 103 14.29 -3.61 -13.56
C ASP A 103 14.58 -2.34 -14.38
N GLU A 104 13.63 -1.87 -15.21
CA GLU A 104 13.86 -0.69 -16.04
C GLU A 104 13.50 0.61 -15.32
N VAL A 105 12.34 0.66 -14.62
CA VAL A 105 11.99 1.81 -13.77
C VAL A 105 12.78 1.78 -12.47
N GLY A 106 13.16 0.60 -11.99
CA GLY A 106 13.86 0.42 -10.71
C GLY A 106 12.96 0.72 -9.51
N ALA A 107 11.68 0.32 -9.58
CA ALA A 107 10.70 0.53 -8.53
C ALA A 107 10.13 -0.81 -8.03
N ALA A 108 10.41 -1.18 -6.78
CA ALA A 108 9.95 -2.42 -6.16
C ALA A 108 8.47 -2.34 -5.74
N LEU A 109 7.57 -2.22 -6.74
CA LEU A 109 6.13 -2.24 -6.52
C LEU A 109 5.59 -3.67 -6.38
N ASN A 110 4.43 -3.82 -5.76
CA ASN A 110 3.76 -5.12 -5.70
C ASN A 110 2.96 -5.36 -6.99
N ALA A 111 3.24 -6.47 -7.67
CA ALA A 111 2.47 -6.86 -8.84
C ALA A 111 1.03 -7.22 -8.45
N GLY A 112 0.06 -6.74 -9.22
CA GLY A 112 -1.36 -6.97 -8.95
C GLY A 112 -1.77 -8.44 -8.99
N THR A 113 -1.06 -9.27 -9.75
CA THR A 113 -1.24 -10.73 -9.78
C THR A 113 -1.11 -11.40 -8.41
N THR A 114 -0.39 -10.79 -7.47
CA THR A 114 -0.26 -11.30 -6.08
C THR A 114 -1.55 -11.17 -5.27
N PHE A 115 -2.53 -10.41 -5.76
CA PHE A 115 -3.81 -10.15 -5.09
C PHE A 115 -4.98 -10.95 -5.68
N GLY A 116 -4.73 -11.74 -6.71
CA GLY A 116 -5.71 -12.63 -7.33
C GLY A 116 -6.03 -12.29 -8.79
N PRO A 117 -7.00 -13.01 -9.37
CA PRO A 117 -7.42 -12.80 -10.76
C PRO A 117 -7.94 -11.37 -10.99
N GLY A 118 -7.64 -10.80 -12.14
CA GLY A 118 -7.99 -9.42 -12.49
C GLY A 118 -6.90 -8.39 -12.15
N GLY A 119 -5.82 -8.82 -11.46
CA GLY A 119 -4.70 -7.96 -11.10
C GLY A 119 -3.56 -7.87 -12.13
N GLU A 120 -3.68 -8.51 -13.29
CA GLU A 120 -2.60 -8.80 -14.23
C GLU A 120 -1.86 -7.57 -14.76
N ARG A 121 -2.55 -6.44 -14.87
CA ARG A 121 -1.99 -5.17 -15.42
C ARG A 121 -2.03 -4.03 -14.42
N PHE A 122 -1.97 -4.37 -13.14
CA PHE A 122 -1.99 -3.40 -12.05
C PHE A 122 -0.73 -3.55 -11.21
N MET A 123 -0.30 -2.43 -10.62
CA MET A 123 0.78 -2.39 -9.63
C MET A 123 0.30 -1.64 -8.39
N ARG A 124 0.65 -2.14 -7.19
CA ARG A 124 0.34 -1.46 -5.93
C ARG A 124 1.55 -0.66 -5.46
N ILE A 125 1.35 0.62 -5.22
CA ILE A 125 2.38 1.54 -4.71
C ILE A 125 2.07 1.94 -3.26
N ASN A 126 3.10 2.26 -2.48
CA ASN A 126 2.96 2.82 -1.14
C ASN A 126 3.33 4.31 -1.20
N VAL A 127 2.39 5.20 -0.82
CA VAL A 127 2.62 6.66 -0.79
C VAL A 127 3.01 7.19 0.59
N ALA A 128 3.08 6.32 1.62
CA ALA A 128 3.59 6.67 2.94
C ALA A 128 5.12 6.71 2.92
N THR A 129 5.66 7.59 2.10
CA THR A 129 7.09 7.81 1.88
C THR A 129 7.38 9.29 1.71
N GLN A 130 8.64 9.66 1.68
CA GLN A 130 9.02 11.04 1.39
C GLN A 130 8.61 11.44 -0.04
N ARG A 131 8.10 12.65 -0.24
CA ARG A 131 7.68 13.19 -1.53
C ARG A 131 8.72 12.97 -2.63
N LYS A 132 9.99 13.20 -2.33
CA LYS A 132 11.10 13.01 -3.28
C LYS A 132 11.17 11.60 -3.89
N ASN A 133 10.71 10.57 -3.17
CA ASN A 133 10.69 9.20 -3.70
C ASN A 133 9.61 9.05 -4.77
N LEU A 134 8.46 9.70 -4.60
CA LEU A 134 7.40 9.73 -5.61
C LEU A 134 7.83 10.54 -6.83
N GLU A 135 8.53 11.66 -6.63
CA GLU A 135 9.11 12.48 -7.71
C GLU A 135 10.09 11.67 -8.53
N LEU A 136 11.02 10.96 -7.88
CA LEU A 136 11.99 10.08 -8.53
C LEU A 136 11.31 8.93 -9.27
N PHE A 137 10.26 8.34 -8.69
CA PHE A 137 9.48 7.30 -9.35
C PHE A 137 8.86 7.80 -10.65
N ILE A 138 8.18 8.94 -10.63
CA ILE A 138 7.57 9.55 -11.82
C ILE A 138 8.61 9.88 -12.89
N GLU A 139 9.76 10.43 -12.49
CA GLU A 139 10.85 10.74 -13.41
C GLU A 139 11.36 9.49 -14.13
N LYS A 140 11.66 8.43 -13.37
CA LYS A 140 12.16 7.17 -13.91
C LYS A 140 11.12 6.47 -14.79
N LEU A 141 9.85 6.47 -14.38
CA LEU A 141 8.76 5.89 -15.14
C LEU A 141 8.58 6.60 -16.49
N ALA A 142 8.57 7.93 -16.50
CA ALA A 142 8.47 8.71 -17.74
C ALA A 142 9.65 8.43 -18.68
N ARG A 143 10.88 8.43 -18.16
CA ARG A 143 12.10 8.13 -18.93
C ARG A 143 12.08 6.72 -19.53
N ALA A 144 11.69 5.71 -18.74
CA ALA A 144 11.63 4.34 -19.21
C ALA A 144 10.57 4.14 -20.32
N LEU A 145 9.44 4.85 -20.24
CA LEU A 145 8.42 4.83 -21.28
C LEU A 145 8.82 5.59 -22.54
N GLU A 146 9.57 6.68 -22.41
CA GLU A 146 10.12 7.42 -23.55
C GLU A 146 11.15 6.59 -24.32
N ALA A 147 11.97 5.83 -23.64
CA ALA A 147 12.98 4.95 -24.26
C ALA A 147 12.38 3.78 -25.07
N ARG A 148 11.06 3.53 -24.92
CA ARG A 148 10.32 2.46 -25.63
C ARG A 148 9.49 2.94 -26.82
N LYS A 149 9.48 4.25 -27.08
CA LYS A 149 8.83 4.83 -28.28
C LYS A 149 9.72 4.72 -29.51
#